data_c96789d0bbf6077116104bb542567b51
#
_entry.id   c96789d0bbf6077116104bb542567b51
#
_cell.length_a   1.000
_cell.length_b   1.000
_cell.length_c   1.000
_cell.angle_alpha   90.00
_cell.angle_beta   90.00
_cell.angle_gamma   90.00
#
_symmetry.space_group_name_H-M   'P 1'
#
loop_
_entity.id
_entity.type
_entity.pdbx_description
1 polymer ?
#
loop_
_entity_poly.entity_id
_entity_poly.type
_entity_poly.pdbx_seq_one_letter_code
_entity_poly.pdbx_strand_id
1 'polypeptide(L)'
;PGHADFGGEVERVLSMVDSVLLVVDAFDGPMPQTRFVTQKAFAHGLKPIVVINKVDRPGARPDWVVDQVFDLFVNLGATDEQLDFPIIYASALNGVAGLEHEDLAENMTPLFEAIVQHVEPPKVELDAPFQMQISQLDYNSYVGVIGIGRIKRGAIKPNQPVTIIDGEGKTRQGRVGQVLGHLGLQRYEEDIAYAGDIIAITGLGELNISDTLCDINAVEALPSLTVDEPTVTMFFCVNTSPFAGQEGKYVTSRQI
;
A
#
# COMPACT_ATOMS: atom_id res chain seq x y z
N PRO A 1 2.52 2.34 -5.64
CA PRO A 1 3.97 2.31 -5.49
C PRO A 1 4.58 1.49 -6.62
N GLY A 2 5.75 1.79 -7.11
CA GLY A 2 6.33 1.08 -8.25
C GLY A 2 7.79 1.41 -8.54
N HIS A 3 8.38 2.24 -7.73
CA HIS A 3 9.78 2.60 -7.84
C HIS A 3 10.66 1.70 -6.95
N ALA A 4 11.75 1.17 -7.48
CA ALA A 4 12.64 0.26 -6.75
C ALA A 4 13.25 0.88 -5.50
N ASP A 5 13.39 2.21 -5.47
CA ASP A 5 13.94 2.94 -4.32
C ASP A 5 13.03 2.92 -3.08
N PHE A 6 11.75 2.55 -3.24
CA PHE A 6 10.75 2.45 -2.18
C PHE A 6 10.36 1.00 -1.86
N GLY A 7 11.29 0.07 -1.98
CA GLY A 7 11.03 -1.37 -1.79
C GLY A 7 10.29 -1.70 -0.49
N GLY A 8 10.72 -1.15 0.63
CA GLY A 8 10.06 -1.36 1.92
C GLY A 8 8.65 -0.76 2.00
N GLU A 9 8.38 0.33 1.28
CA GLU A 9 7.03 0.90 1.19
C GLU A 9 6.11 0.02 0.35
N VAL A 10 6.62 -0.52 -0.77
CA VAL A 10 5.86 -1.47 -1.61
C VAL A 10 5.41 -2.67 -0.81
N GLU A 11 6.29 -3.30 -0.03
CA GLU A 11 5.96 -4.47 0.80
C GLU A 11 4.88 -4.15 1.83
N ARG A 12 4.98 -3.00 2.49
CA ARG A 12 4.00 -2.56 3.48
C ARG A 12 2.63 -2.28 2.87
N VAL A 13 2.59 -1.68 1.68
CA VAL A 13 1.33 -1.43 0.96
C VAL A 13 0.72 -2.75 0.49
N LEU A 14 1.51 -3.66 -0.07
CA LEU A 14 1.03 -4.97 -0.54
C LEU A 14 0.44 -5.83 0.59
N SER A 15 0.87 -5.63 1.84
CA SER A 15 0.27 -6.32 3.00
C SER A 15 -1.17 -5.89 3.33
N MET A 16 -1.62 -4.78 2.78
CA MET A 16 -2.94 -4.18 3.06
C MET A 16 -3.98 -4.39 1.96
N VAL A 17 -3.59 -4.97 0.81
CA VAL A 17 -4.46 -5.08 -0.37
C VAL A 17 -4.83 -6.53 -0.68
N ASP A 18 -5.90 -6.73 -1.47
CA ASP A 18 -6.40 -8.04 -1.86
C ASP A 18 -6.10 -8.38 -3.33
N SER A 19 -5.77 -7.36 -4.14
CA SER A 19 -5.40 -7.49 -5.55
C SER A 19 -4.53 -6.31 -5.98
N VAL A 20 -3.98 -6.36 -7.19
CA VAL A 20 -3.14 -5.29 -7.75
C VAL A 20 -3.54 -4.97 -9.18
N LEU A 21 -3.51 -3.69 -9.53
CA LEU A 21 -3.53 -3.25 -10.92
C LEU A 21 -2.09 -3.09 -11.39
N LEU A 22 -1.64 -3.96 -12.28
CA LEU A 22 -0.32 -3.87 -12.89
C LEU A 22 -0.40 -3.00 -14.13
N VAL A 23 -0.02 -1.73 -13.99
CA VAL A 23 -0.06 -0.75 -15.08
C VAL A 23 1.24 -0.81 -15.87
N VAL A 24 1.15 -1.11 -17.17
CA VAL A 24 2.29 -1.24 -18.07
C VAL A 24 2.11 -0.29 -19.27
N ASP A 25 3.19 0.36 -19.68
CA ASP A 25 3.21 1.25 -20.85
C ASP A 25 3.10 0.43 -22.14
N ALA A 26 2.15 0.78 -23.00
CA ALA A 26 1.89 0.10 -24.27
C ALA A 26 3.05 0.22 -25.29
N PHE A 27 3.98 1.16 -25.09
CA PHE A 27 5.15 1.34 -25.94
C PHE A 27 6.41 0.67 -25.37
N ASP A 28 6.70 0.92 -24.10
CA ASP A 28 7.93 0.48 -23.43
C ASP A 28 7.85 -0.97 -22.93
N GLY A 29 6.64 -1.45 -22.59
CA GLY A 29 6.44 -2.76 -21.98
C GLY A 29 6.87 -2.83 -20.50
N PRO A 30 6.99 -4.05 -19.94
CA PRO A 30 7.41 -4.23 -18.57
C PRO A 30 8.87 -3.79 -18.35
N MET A 31 9.07 -2.89 -17.38
CA MET A 31 10.35 -2.33 -16.99
C MET A 31 10.93 -3.04 -15.74
N PRO A 32 12.19 -2.79 -15.34
CA PRO A 32 12.76 -3.40 -14.12
C PRO A 32 11.90 -3.20 -12.87
N GLN A 33 11.27 -2.03 -12.71
CA GLN A 33 10.35 -1.76 -11.61
C GLN A 33 9.10 -2.64 -11.67
N THR A 34 8.56 -2.88 -12.88
CA THR A 34 7.43 -3.78 -13.10
C THR A 34 7.77 -5.17 -12.60
N ARG A 35 8.96 -5.69 -12.94
CA ARG A 35 9.45 -6.99 -12.46
C ARG A 35 9.51 -7.05 -10.94
N PHE A 36 10.10 -6.04 -10.31
CA PHE A 36 10.26 -5.97 -8.87
C PHE A 36 8.92 -5.99 -8.13
N VAL A 37 8.00 -5.09 -8.48
CA VAL A 37 6.70 -5.02 -7.81
C VAL A 37 5.83 -6.24 -8.06
N THR A 38 5.89 -6.83 -9.26
CA THR A 38 5.17 -8.07 -9.59
C THR A 38 5.69 -9.24 -8.77
N GLN A 39 7.01 -9.37 -8.62
CA GLN A 39 7.60 -10.41 -7.78
C GLN A 39 7.12 -10.32 -6.32
N LYS A 40 7.10 -9.11 -5.76
CA LYS A 40 6.60 -8.88 -4.40
C LYS A 40 5.09 -9.17 -4.29
N ALA A 41 4.29 -8.74 -5.27
CA ALA A 41 2.86 -9.04 -5.30
C ALA A 41 2.57 -10.55 -5.34
N PHE A 42 3.32 -11.29 -6.15
CA PHE A 42 3.18 -12.76 -6.24
C PHE A 42 3.60 -13.47 -4.95
N ALA A 43 4.63 -12.98 -4.25
CA ALA A 43 5.04 -13.49 -2.95
C ALA A 43 3.93 -13.34 -1.88
N HIS A 44 3.05 -12.34 -2.02
CA HIS A 44 1.85 -12.16 -1.21
C HIS A 44 0.63 -12.93 -1.72
N GLY A 45 0.76 -13.72 -2.80
CA GLY A 45 -0.35 -14.47 -3.40
C GLY A 45 -1.39 -13.61 -4.13
N LEU A 46 -1.07 -12.35 -4.43
CA LEU A 46 -2.01 -11.43 -5.07
C LEU A 46 -2.19 -11.78 -6.55
N LYS A 47 -3.44 -11.63 -7.02
CA LYS A 47 -3.82 -11.81 -8.43
C LYS A 47 -3.83 -10.45 -9.12
N PRO A 48 -3.11 -10.26 -10.23
CA PRO A 48 -3.07 -8.98 -10.95
C PRO A 48 -4.22 -8.84 -11.94
N ILE A 49 -4.70 -7.60 -12.12
CA ILE A 49 -5.37 -7.16 -13.33
C ILE A 49 -4.33 -6.34 -14.09
N VAL A 50 -4.05 -6.71 -15.34
CA VAL A 50 -3.07 -6.03 -16.17
C VAL A 50 -3.73 -4.89 -16.93
N VAL A 51 -3.19 -3.68 -16.79
CA VAL A 51 -3.66 -2.47 -17.48
C VAL A 51 -2.59 -2.00 -18.45
N ILE A 52 -2.82 -2.21 -19.76
CA ILE A 52 -1.95 -1.72 -20.81
C ILE A 52 -2.32 -0.26 -21.09
N ASN A 53 -1.54 0.65 -20.50
CA ASN A 53 -1.83 2.08 -20.56
C ASN A 53 -1.05 2.79 -21.69
N LYS A 54 -1.53 3.97 -22.07
CA LYS A 54 -0.97 4.80 -23.15
C LYS A 54 -1.10 4.17 -24.54
N VAL A 55 -2.19 3.45 -24.80
CA VAL A 55 -2.47 2.86 -26.12
C VAL A 55 -2.63 3.92 -27.21
N ASP A 56 -2.93 5.17 -26.83
CA ASP A 56 -2.99 6.34 -27.70
C ASP A 56 -1.62 6.85 -28.17
N ARG A 57 -0.54 6.38 -27.56
CA ARG A 57 0.83 6.84 -27.89
C ARG A 57 1.25 6.35 -29.28
N PRO A 58 1.81 7.23 -30.15
CA PRO A 58 2.36 6.81 -31.43
C PRO A 58 3.42 5.72 -31.26
N GLY A 59 3.25 4.60 -31.98
CA GLY A 59 4.14 3.45 -31.90
C GLY A 59 3.85 2.50 -30.72
N ALA A 60 2.71 2.66 -30.03
CA ALA A 60 2.24 1.66 -29.08
C ALA A 60 2.08 0.28 -29.73
N ARG A 61 2.40 -0.77 -28.97
CA ARG A 61 2.37 -2.17 -29.39
C ARG A 61 1.67 -3.03 -28.34
N PRO A 62 0.35 -2.84 -28.12
CA PRO A 62 -0.36 -3.45 -27.00
C PRO A 62 -0.18 -4.98 -26.96
N ASP A 63 -0.36 -5.68 -28.09
CA ASP A 63 -0.28 -7.15 -28.15
C ASP A 63 1.13 -7.65 -27.78
N TRP A 64 2.17 -7.01 -28.30
CA TRP A 64 3.54 -7.33 -27.92
C TRP A 64 3.79 -7.11 -26.42
N VAL A 65 3.21 -6.08 -25.83
CA VAL A 65 3.34 -5.81 -24.39
C VAL A 65 2.65 -6.89 -23.57
N VAL A 66 1.48 -7.38 -24.01
CA VAL A 66 0.77 -8.50 -23.38
C VAL A 66 1.65 -9.75 -23.35
N ASP A 67 2.27 -10.10 -24.49
CA ASP A 67 3.19 -11.22 -24.57
C ASP A 67 4.39 -11.06 -23.60
N GLN A 68 4.97 -9.86 -23.52
CA GLN A 68 6.07 -9.57 -22.60
C GLN A 68 5.66 -9.65 -21.12
N VAL A 69 4.44 -9.27 -20.79
CA VAL A 69 3.89 -9.41 -19.42
C VAL A 69 3.67 -10.88 -19.10
N PHE A 70 3.13 -11.66 -20.02
CA PHE A 70 2.97 -13.11 -19.86
C PHE A 70 4.32 -13.80 -19.63
N ASP A 71 5.31 -13.52 -20.48
CA ASP A 71 6.68 -14.03 -20.32
C ASP A 71 7.29 -13.64 -18.96
N LEU A 72 7.06 -12.40 -18.53
CA LEU A 72 7.50 -11.94 -17.21
C LEU A 72 6.88 -12.77 -16.08
N PHE A 73 5.58 -13.03 -16.13
CA PHE A 73 4.86 -13.80 -15.11
C PHE A 73 5.36 -15.25 -15.05
N VAL A 74 5.52 -15.88 -16.21
CA VAL A 74 6.11 -17.23 -16.29
C VAL A 74 7.52 -17.26 -15.67
N ASN A 75 8.36 -16.28 -16.02
CA ASN A 75 9.73 -16.17 -15.49
C ASN A 75 9.79 -15.88 -13.97
N LEU A 76 8.73 -15.33 -13.39
CA LEU A 76 8.59 -15.09 -11.96
C LEU A 76 7.98 -16.30 -11.22
N GLY A 77 7.60 -17.36 -11.94
CA GLY A 77 6.99 -18.55 -11.36
C GLY A 77 5.54 -18.35 -10.94
N ALA A 78 4.78 -17.56 -11.70
CA ALA A 78 3.35 -17.36 -11.48
C ALA A 78 2.58 -18.68 -11.46
N THR A 79 1.54 -18.76 -10.63
CA THR A 79 0.59 -19.88 -10.63
C THR A 79 -0.34 -19.79 -11.84
N ASP A 80 -1.02 -20.91 -12.18
CA ASP A 80 -1.99 -20.92 -13.29
C ASP A 80 -3.07 -19.84 -13.10
N GLU A 81 -3.52 -19.60 -11.85
CA GLU A 81 -4.49 -18.57 -11.53
C GLU A 81 -3.93 -17.14 -11.72
N GLN A 82 -2.62 -16.95 -11.55
CA GLN A 82 -1.96 -15.67 -11.80
C GLN A 82 -1.65 -15.45 -13.28
N LEU A 83 -1.57 -16.53 -14.07
CA LEU A 83 -1.41 -16.47 -15.53
C LEU A 83 -2.73 -16.23 -16.26
N ASP A 84 -3.88 -16.53 -15.63
CA ASP A 84 -5.22 -16.22 -16.14
C ASP A 84 -5.64 -14.80 -15.70
N PHE A 85 -4.85 -13.80 -16.07
CA PHE A 85 -5.08 -12.42 -15.67
C PHE A 85 -5.98 -11.67 -16.64
N PRO A 86 -6.94 -10.85 -16.14
CA PRO A 86 -7.70 -9.94 -16.98
C PRO A 86 -6.81 -8.85 -17.57
N ILE A 87 -7.09 -8.45 -18.81
CA ILE A 87 -6.37 -7.39 -19.52
C ILE A 87 -7.34 -6.25 -19.80
N ILE A 88 -6.92 -5.03 -19.48
CA ILE A 88 -7.61 -3.79 -19.80
C ILE A 88 -6.67 -2.88 -20.57
N TYR A 89 -7.13 -2.37 -21.69
CA TYR A 89 -6.44 -1.36 -22.46
C TYR A 89 -6.92 0.03 -22.06
N ALA A 90 -6.02 0.99 -21.89
CA ALA A 90 -6.39 2.30 -21.40
C ALA A 90 -5.52 3.42 -21.99
N SER A 91 -6.11 4.61 -22.03
CA SER A 91 -5.41 5.88 -22.10
C SER A 91 -5.82 6.73 -20.89
N ALA A 92 -5.03 6.68 -19.83
CA ALA A 92 -5.30 7.44 -18.61
C ALA A 92 -5.28 8.97 -18.89
N LEU A 93 -4.50 9.42 -19.87
CA LEU A 93 -4.47 10.82 -20.31
C LEU A 93 -5.83 11.27 -20.84
N ASN A 94 -6.48 10.42 -21.64
CA ASN A 94 -7.77 10.70 -22.26
C ASN A 94 -8.96 10.25 -21.39
N GLY A 95 -8.69 9.54 -20.28
CA GLY A 95 -9.72 9.04 -19.37
C GLY A 95 -10.59 7.93 -19.96
N VAL A 96 -10.04 7.09 -20.83
CA VAL A 96 -10.75 6.03 -21.56
C VAL A 96 -10.13 4.66 -21.32
N ALA A 97 -10.95 3.61 -21.33
CA ALA A 97 -10.52 2.21 -21.22
C ALA A 97 -11.40 1.28 -22.03
N GLY A 98 -10.92 0.07 -22.32
CA GLY A 98 -11.66 -0.96 -23.06
C GLY A 98 -11.08 -2.35 -22.85
N LEU A 99 -11.82 -3.37 -23.29
CA LEU A 99 -11.37 -4.77 -23.29
C LEU A 99 -10.51 -5.09 -24.53
N GLU A 100 -10.62 -4.28 -25.57
CA GLU A 100 -9.85 -4.35 -26.79
C GLU A 100 -9.16 -3.00 -27.05
N HIS A 101 -7.94 -3.01 -27.56
CA HIS A 101 -7.18 -1.77 -27.77
C HIS A 101 -7.69 -0.91 -28.93
N GLU A 102 -8.45 -1.51 -29.87
CA GLU A 102 -9.08 -0.83 -30.99
C GLU A 102 -10.48 -0.30 -30.69
N ASP A 103 -11.11 -0.77 -29.57
CA ASP A 103 -12.47 -0.40 -29.18
C ASP A 103 -12.49 0.07 -27.70
N LEU A 104 -12.05 1.30 -27.50
CA LEU A 104 -12.08 1.92 -26.18
C LEU A 104 -13.43 2.61 -25.94
N ALA A 105 -13.99 2.43 -24.75
CA ALA A 105 -15.16 3.20 -24.30
C ALA A 105 -14.80 4.68 -24.11
N GLU A 106 -15.82 5.53 -24.02
CA GLU A 106 -15.65 6.99 -23.81
C GLU A 106 -15.20 7.37 -22.38
N ASN A 107 -15.00 6.38 -21.50
CA ASN A 107 -14.63 6.59 -20.09
C ASN A 107 -13.90 5.37 -19.51
N MET A 108 -13.59 5.41 -18.21
CA MET A 108 -12.87 4.35 -17.49
C MET A 108 -13.77 3.26 -16.92
N THR A 109 -15.06 3.23 -17.24
CA THR A 109 -16.02 2.22 -16.73
C THR A 109 -15.54 0.78 -16.94
N PRO A 110 -15.00 0.38 -18.11
CA PRO A 110 -14.53 -1.00 -18.31
C PRO A 110 -13.45 -1.43 -17.29
N LEU A 111 -12.56 -0.52 -16.89
CA LEU A 111 -11.58 -0.81 -15.83
C LEU A 111 -12.27 -1.01 -14.48
N PHE A 112 -13.23 -0.15 -14.12
CA PHE A 112 -13.93 -0.27 -12.85
C PHE A 112 -14.80 -1.54 -12.78
N GLU A 113 -15.45 -1.90 -13.88
CA GLU A 113 -16.20 -3.15 -13.99
C GLU A 113 -15.30 -4.36 -13.87
N ALA A 114 -14.12 -4.35 -14.49
CA ALA A 114 -13.13 -5.42 -14.35
C ALA A 114 -12.66 -5.57 -12.88
N ILE A 115 -12.46 -4.47 -12.16
CA ILE A 115 -12.13 -4.52 -10.73
C ILE A 115 -13.26 -5.20 -9.94
N VAL A 116 -14.50 -4.78 -10.14
CA VAL A 116 -15.66 -5.34 -9.43
C VAL A 116 -15.87 -6.83 -9.77
N GLN A 117 -15.58 -7.23 -10.99
CA GLN A 117 -15.79 -8.60 -11.47
C GLN A 117 -14.67 -9.55 -11.01
N HIS A 118 -13.41 -9.11 -10.99
CA HIS A 118 -12.25 -10.00 -10.81
C HIS A 118 -11.60 -9.89 -9.43
N VAL A 119 -11.85 -8.82 -8.66
CA VAL A 119 -11.31 -8.70 -7.30
C VAL A 119 -12.31 -9.29 -6.30
N GLU A 120 -11.87 -10.33 -5.58
CA GLU A 120 -12.67 -10.88 -4.49
C GLU A 120 -12.81 -9.86 -3.36
N PRO A 121 -13.99 -9.76 -2.72
CA PRO A 121 -14.14 -8.94 -1.52
C PRO A 121 -13.24 -9.47 -0.40
N PRO A 122 -12.78 -8.61 0.52
CA PRO A 122 -11.92 -9.01 1.61
C PRO A 122 -12.59 -10.06 2.51
N LYS A 123 -11.85 -11.13 2.83
CA LYS A 123 -12.29 -12.15 3.80
C LYS A 123 -12.04 -11.62 5.20
N VAL A 124 -13.11 -11.22 5.89
CA VAL A 124 -13.03 -10.54 7.18
C VAL A 124 -13.89 -11.19 8.25
N GLU A 125 -13.44 -11.10 9.50
CA GLU A 125 -14.16 -11.55 10.70
C GLU A 125 -14.67 -10.32 11.47
N LEU A 126 -15.91 -9.92 11.21
CA LEU A 126 -16.51 -8.70 11.79
C LEU A 126 -16.79 -8.84 13.30
N ASP A 127 -17.22 -10.02 13.76
CA ASP A 127 -17.61 -10.28 15.15
C ASP A 127 -16.45 -10.70 16.06
N ALA A 128 -15.22 -10.79 15.51
CA ALA A 128 -14.03 -11.12 16.28
C ALA A 128 -13.51 -9.91 17.08
N PRO A 129 -12.68 -10.12 18.11
CA PRO A 129 -11.99 -9.03 18.80
C PRO A 129 -11.11 -8.22 17.85
N PHE A 130 -11.08 -6.89 18.02
CA PHE A 130 -10.32 -5.98 17.18
C PHE A 130 -8.84 -6.35 17.09
N GLN A 131 -8.31 -6.32 15.85
CA GLN A 131 -6.88 -6.46 15.58
C GLN A 131 -6.51 -5.71 14.29
N MET A 132 -5.44 -4.93 14.36
CA MET A 132 -4.90 -4.14 13.26
C MET A 132 -3.37 -4.09 13.36
N GLN A 133 -2.67 -4.07 12.24
CA GLN A 133 -1.22 -3.84 12.19
C GLN A 133 -0.90 -2.48 11.59
N ILE A 134 0.07 -1.78 12.20
CA ILE A 134 0.57 -0.51 11.67
C ILE A 134 1.53 -0.80 10.51
N SER A 135 1.15 -0.39 9.32
CA SER A 135 1.91 -0.56 8.07
C SER A 135 2.64 0.72 7.65
N GLN A 136 2.11 1.87 8.00
CA GLN A 136 2.69 3.18 7.70
C GLN A 136 2.53 4.12 8.88
N LEU A 137 3.41 5.11 8.96
CA LEU A 137 3.34 6.19 9.93
C LEU A 137 3.25 7.52 9.20
N ASP A 138 2.48 8.43 9.78
CA ASP A 138 2.42 9.83 9.39
C ASP A 138 2.53 10.70 10.64
N TYR A 139 2.73 11.98 10.48
CA TYR A 139 2.88 12.91 11.59
C TYR A 139 2.14 14.21 11.31
N ASN A 140 1.42 14.67 12.33
CA ASN A 140 0.77 15.97 12.31
C ASN A 140 1.12 16.72 13.59
N SER A 141 1.48 18.00 13.48
CA SER A 141 1.91 18.82 14.62
C SER A 141 0.86 18.98 15.73
N TYR A 142 -0.43 18.75 15.44
CA TYR A 142 -1.52 18.88 16.41
C TYR A 142 -1.86 17.58 17.11
N VAL A 143 -1.89 16.46 16.36
CA VAL A 143 -2.31 15.14 16.88
C VAL A 143 -1.14 14.19 17.13
N GLY A 144 0.07 14.58 16.71
CA GLY A 144 1.28 13.77 16.85
C GLY A 144 1.39 12.67 15.83
N VAL A 145 1.86 11.50 16.25
CA VAL A 145 2.04 10.32 15.39
C VAL A 145 0.67 9.75 15.00
N ILE A 146 0.54 9.41 13.72
CA ILE A 146 -0.63 8.80 13.13
C ILE A 146 -0.22 7.43 12.60
N GLY A 147 -0.83 6.37 13.12
CA GLY A 147 -0.63 5.02 12.62
C GLY A 147 -1.65 4.68 11.53
N ILE A 148 -1.18 4.19 10.38
CA ILE A 148 -2.01 3.78 9.26
C ILE A 148 -1.86 2.27 9.04
N GLY A 149 -2.98 1.59 8.82
CA GLY A 149 -2.98 0.15 8.55
C GLY A 149 -4.37 -0.37 8.22
N ARG A 150 -4.43 -1.67 7.94
CA ARG A 150 -5.68 -2.37 7.67
C ARG A 150 -6.16 -3.11 8.92
N ILE A 151 -7.45 -2.97 9.22
CA ILE A 151 -8.10 -3.78 10.26
C ILE A 151 -8.19 -5.22 9.75
N LYS A 152 -7.59 -6.16 10.48
CA LYS A 152 -7.60 -7.59 10.12
C LYS A 152 -8.87 -8.28 10.58
N ARG A 153 -9.37 -7.93 11.77
CA ARG A 153 -10.61 -8.47 12.36
C ARG A 153 -11.27 -7.49 13.30
N GLY A 154 -12.57 -7.65 13.52
CA GLY A 154 -13.36 -6.86 14.44
C GLY A 154 -13.65 -5.45 13.98
N ALA A 155 -13.84 -4.55 14.90
CA ALA A 155 -14.13 -3.14 14.66
C ALA A 155 -13.49 -2.24 15.72
N ILE A 156 -13.29 -0.96 15.37
CA ILE A 156 -12.71 0.05 16.24
C ILE A 156 -13.52 1.33 16.23
N LYS A 157 -13.58 2.00 17.38
CA LYS A 157 -14.24 3.29 17.57
C LYS A 157 -13.28 4.31 18.19
N PRO A 158 -13.52 5.61 17.99
CA PRO A 158 -12.84 6.65 18.77
C PRO A 158 -12.98 6.42 20.27
N ASN A 159 -11.96 6.80 21.02
CA ASN A 159 -11.87 6.64 22.49
C ASN A 159 -11.85 5.19 23.01
N GLN A 160 -11.78 4.18 22.14
CA GLN A 160 -11.68 2.78 22.55
C GLN A 160 -10.29 2.49 23.16
N PRO A 161 -10.22 1.77 24.31
CA PRO A 161 -8.94 1.29 24.83
C PRO A 161 -8.42 0.14 23.97
N VAL A 162 -7.11 0.11 23.71
CA VAL A 162 -6.43 -0.93 22.95
C VAL A 162 -5.12 -1.32 23.62
N THR A 163 -4.66 -2.53 23.37
CA THR A 163 -3.31 -2.98 23.68
C THR A 163 -2.46 -2.86 22.43
N ILE A 164 -1.28 -2.28 22.57
CA ILE A 164 -0.27 -2.13 21.54
C ILE A 164 0.83 -3.14 21.83
N ILE A 165 1.20 -3.94 20.86
CA ILE A 165 2.28 -4.93 20.93
C ILE A 165 3.34 -4.50 19.94
N ASP A 166 4.55 -4.25 20.40
CA ASP A 166 5.68 -3.88 19.55
C ASP A 166 6.34 -5.11 18.89
N GLY A 167 7.32 -4.86 18.01
CA GLY A 167 8.05 -5.91 17.30
C GLY A 167 8.87 -6.84 18.21
N GLU A 168 9.11 -6.48 19.49
CA GLU A 168 9.80 -7.30 20.49
C GLU A 168 8.80 -8.09 21.37
N GLY A 169 7.49 -7.90 21.14
CA GLY A 169 6.42 -8.54 21.90
C GLY A 169 6.08 -7.84 23.24
N LYS A 170 6.63 -6.65 23.48
CA LYS A 170 6.31 -5.84 24.64
C LYS A 170 4.95 -5.17 24.46
N THR A 171 4.14 -5.21 25.50
CA THR A 171 2.79 -4.69 25.47
C THR A 171 2.67 -3.37 26.25
N ARG A 172 1.86 -2.45 25.73
CA ARG A 172 1.41 -1.26 26.44
C ARG A 172 -0.05 -0.97 26.12
N GLN A 173 -0.74 -0.32 27.02
CA GLN A 173 -2.12 0.11 26.80
C GLN A 173 -2.15 1.52 26.20
N GLY A 174 -3.10 1.78 25.33
CA GLY A 174 -3.38 3.07 24.76
C GLY A 174 -4.87 3.30 24.61
N ARG A 175 -5.25 4.52 24.29
CA ARG A 175 -6.63 4.88 23.96
C ARG A 175 -6.62 5.57 22.60
N VAL A 176 -7.40 5.04 21.69
CA VAL A 176 -7.59 5.63 20.34
C VAL A 176 -8.14 7.05 20.49
N GLY A 177 -7.53 8.02 19.84
CA GLY A 177 -8.08 9.38 19.74
C GLY A 177 -9.15 9.42 18.66
N GLN A 178 -8.72 9.63 17.44
CA GLN A 178 -9.60 9.65 16.25
C GLN A 178 -9.37 8.38 15.42
N VAL A 179 -10.43 7.94 14.75
CA VAL A 179 -10.42 6.97 13.67
C VAL A 179 -10.71 7.71 12.38
N LEU A 180 -9.82 7.65 11.41
CA LEU A 180 -9.90 8.41 10.16
C LEU A 180 -9.96 7.46 8.98
N GLY A 181 -11.05 7.54 8.21
CA GLY A 181 -11.18 6.92 6.90
C GLY A 181 -10.55 7.77 5.80
N HIS A 182 -10.49 7.22 4.58
CA HIS A 182 -9.96 7.89 3.42
C HIS A 182 -11.02 7.96 2.31
N LEU A 183 -11.24 9.15 1.76
CA LEU A 183 -12.05 9.35 0.56
C LEU A 183 -11.21 10.13 -0.46
N GLY A 184 -10.67 9.42 -1.46
CA GLY A 184 -9.64 9.96 -2.33
C GLY A 184 -8.39 10.35 -1.52
N LEU A 185 -7.98 11.61 -1.59
CA LEU A 185 -6.82 12.14 -0.86
C LEU A 185 -7.19 12.74 0.52
N GLN A 186 -8.46 12.84 0.84
CA GLN A 186 -8.93 13.45 2.09
C GLN A 186 -9.17 12.41 3.16
N ARG A 187 -8.84 12.76 4.39
CA ARG A 187 -9.19 12.00 5.59
C ARG A 187 -10.45 12.60 6.21
N TYR A 188 -11.33 11.73 6.68
CA TYR A 188 -12.55 12.12 7.39
C TYR A 188 -12.71 11.27 8.65
N GLU A 189 -13.38 11.81 9.66
CA GLU A 189 -13.61 11.10 10.91
C GLU A 189 -14.69 10.02 10.73
N GLU A 190 -14.39 8.84 11.27
CA GLU A 190 -15.28 7.69 11.30
C GLU A 190 -15.76 7.43 12.72
N ASP A 191 -17.05 7.22 12.89
CA ASP A 191 -17.61 6.80 14.19
C ASP A 191 -17.28 5.35 14.52
N ILE A 192 -17.09 4.53 13.51
CA ILE A 192 -16.70 3.12 13.61
C ILE A 192 -16.09 2.65 12.29
N ALA A 193 -14.99 1.92 12.37
CA ALA A 193 -14.37 1.24 11.23
C ALA A 193 -14.31 -0.27 11.47
N TYR A 194 -14.39 -1.06 10.41
CA TYR A 194 -14.55 -2.50 10.45
C TYR A 194 -13.37 -3.25 9.82
N ALA A 195 -13.30 -4.54 10.08
CA ALA A 195 -12.34 -5.42 9.43
C ALA A 195 -12.42 -5.29 7.90
N GLY A 196 -11.26 -5.17 7.26
CA GLY A 196 -11.11 -4.88 5.83
C GLY A 196 -10.79 -3.41 5.52
N ASP A 197 -11.21 -2.47 6.37
CA ASP A 197 -10.94 -1.06 6.17
C ASP A 197 -9.46 -0.72 6.39
N ILE A 198 -8.95 0.21 5.57
CA ILE A 198 -7.65 0.86 5.76
C ILE A 198 -7.92 2.21 6.40
N ILE A 199 -7.44 2.37 7.63
CA ILE A 199 -7.70 3.55 8.44
C ILE A 199 -6.42 4.19 8.97
N ALA A 200 -6.55 5.43 9.41
CA ALA A 200 -5.53 6.11 10.19
C ALA A 200 -6.04 6.32 11.63
N ILE A 201 -5.18 6.06 12.62
CA ILE A 201 -5.50 6.16 14.04
C ILE A 201 -4.55 7.14 14.71
N THR A 202 -5.11 7.99 15.58
CA THR A 202 -4.37 8.98 16.39
C THR A 202 -4.47 8.68 17.90
N GLY A 203 -3.71 9.41 18.71
CA GLY A 203 -3.85 9.42 20.17
C GLY A 203 -3.10 8.32 20.91
N LEU A 204 -2.36 7.46 20.22
CA LEU A 204 -1.67 6.31 20.82
C LEU A 204 -0.21 6.61 21.25
N GLY A 205 0.25 7.85 21.06
CA GLY A 205 1.62 8.25 21.37
C GLY A 205 2.63 7.70 20.38
N GLU A 206 3.74 7.15 20.85
CA GLU A 206 4.76 6.53 20.00
C GLU A 206 4.22 5.25 19.38
N LEU A 207 4.35 5.13 18.07
CA LEU A 207 4.02 3.93 17.30
C LEU A 207 5.18 3.61 16.37
N ASN A 208 5.36 2.33 16.09
CA ASN A 208 6.32 1.85 15.11
C ASN A 208 5.60 1.05 14.01
N ILE A 209 6.26 0.93 12.87
CA ILE A 209 5.82 0.01 11.83
C ILE A 209 5.88 -1.41 12.37
N SER A 210 4.92 -2.24 12.02
CA SER A 210 4.67 -3.60 12.53
C SER A 210 4.04 -3.68 13.91
N ASP A 211 3.87 -2.58 14.65
CA ASP A 211 3.11 -2.62 15.90
C ASP A 211 1.72 -3.19 15.63
N THR A 212 1.28 -4.11 16.51
CA THR A 212 -0.09 -4.65 16.47
C THR A 212 -0.95 -3.95 17.51
N LEU A 213 -2.10 -3.46 17.06
CA LEU A 213 -3.16 -2.94 17.93
C LEU A 213 -4.21 -4.02 18.08
N CYS A 214 -4.60 -4.35 19.30
CA CYS A 214 -5.62 -5.35 19.57
C CYS A 214 -6.55 -4.98 20.73
N ASP A 215 -7.66 -5.70 20.81
CA ASP A 215 -8.56 -5.60 21.96
C ASP A 215 -7.83 -5.93 23.26
N ILE A 216 -8.15 -5.23 24.35
CA ILE A 216 -7.51 -5.40 25.67
C ILE A 216 -7.70 -6.80 26.26
N ASN A 217 -8.76 -7.51 25.84
CA ASN A 217 -9.10 -8.87 26.32
C ASN A 217 -8.61 -9.97 25.37
N ALA A 218 -8.10 -9.61 24.17
CA ALA A 218 -7.64 -10.54 23.16
C ALA A 218 -6.29 -10.08 22.59
N VAL A 219 -5.26 -10.19 23.43
CA VAL A 219 -3.90 -9.70 23.13
C VAL A 219 -3.17 -10.73 22.30
N GLU A 220 -3.03 -10.46 20.98
CA GLU A 220 -2.40 -11.36 20.01
C GLU A 220 -1.62 -10.54 18.98
N ALA A 221 -0.30 -10.77 18.89
CA ALA A 221 0.55 -10.11 17.93
C ALA A 221 0.36 -10.68 16.52
N LEU A 222 0.34 -9.81 15.51
CA LEU A 222 0.50 -10.21 14.12
C LEU A 222 1.99 -10.42 13.81
N PRO A 223 2.33 -11.27 12.82
CA PRO A 223 3.70 -11.41 12.36
C PRO A 223 4.25 -10.05 11.91
N SER A 224 5.50 -9.75 12.30
CA SER A 224 6.15 -8.51 11.88
C SER A 224 6.23 -8.44 10.35
N LEU A 225 5.98 -7.23 9.81
CA LEU A 225 6.17 -6.98 8.39
C LEU A 225 7.66 -7.12 8.05
N THR A 226 7.97 -8.05 7.16
CA THR A 226 9.32 -8.21 6.66
C THR A 226 9.58 -7.17 5.59
N VAL A 227 10.66 -6.42 5.76
CA VAL A 227 11.18 -5.48 4.78
C VAL A 227 12.59 -5.92 4.43
N ASP A 228 12.96 -5.84 3.16
CA ASP A 228 14.32 -6.17 2.74
C ASP A 228 15.34 -5.38 3.57
N GLU A 229 16.47 -6.00 3.90
CA GLU A 229 17.53 -5.35 4.67
C GLU A 229 18.05 -4.10 3.94
N PRO A 230 18.35 -3.01 4.68
CA PRO A 230 18.89 -1.80 4.08
C PRO A 230 20.23 -2.09 3.39
N THR A 231 20.35 -1.69 2.13
CA THR A 231 21.58 -1.86 1.33
C THR A 231 22.57 -0.71 1.51
N VAL A 232 22.13 0.40 2.10
CA VAL A 232 22.92 1.62 2.28
C VAL A 232 22.81 2.12 3.71
N THR A 233 23.96 2.43 4.32
CA THR A 233 24.04 3.11 5.61
C THR A 233 24.36 4.58 5.39
N MET A 234 23.57 5.49 5.97
CA MET A 234 23.80 6.93 5.94
C MET A 234 24.09 7.45 7.34
N PHE A 235 25.05 8.35 7.45
CA PHE A 235 25.35 9.04 8.68
C PHE A 235 24.80 10.47 8.61
N PHE A 236 23.90 10.82 9.52
CA PHE A 236 23.43 12.19 9.69
C PHE A 236 24.30 12.88 10.73
N CYS A 237 25.01 13.90 10.31
CA CYS A 237 25.92 14.64 11.19
C CYS A 237 25.52 16.12 11.24
N VAL A 238 25.95 16.82 12.29
CA VAL A 238 25.81 18.27 12.36
C VAL A 238 26.52 18.93 11.19
N ASN A 239 25.89 19.96 10.64
CA ASN A 239 26.52 20.75 9.59
C ASN A 239 27.64 21.64 10.19
N THR A 240 28.89 21.30 9.91
CA THR A 240 30.06 22.03 10.33
C THR A 240 30.54 23.07 9.29
N SER A 241 29.79 23.26 8.20
CA SER A 241 30.11 24.24 7.16
C SER A 241 30.08 25.67 7.74
N PRO A 242 30.94 26.59 7.24
CA PRO A 242 30.85 28.02 7.56
C PRO A 242 29.49 28.66 7.22
N PHE A 243 28.70 28.02 6.38
CA PHE A 243 27.36 28.45 5.97
C PHE A 243 26.23 27.79 6.79
N ALA A 244 26.57 27.01 7.83
CA ALA A 244 25.59 26.37 8.67
C ALA A 244 24.63 27.39 9.31
N GLY A 245 23.32 27.14 9.20
CA GLY A 245 22.26 28.00 9.76
C GLY A 245 21.78 29.11 8.82
N GLN A 246 22.34 29.28 7.63
CA GLN A 246 21.86 30.29 6.67
C GLN A 246 20.57 29.84 5.96
N GLU A 247 20.41 28.54 5.66
CA GLU A 247 19.26 27.97 4.97
C GLU A 247 18.40 27.05 5.87
N GLY A 248 18.76 26.85 7.15
CA GLY A 248 18.03 26.01 8.07
C GLY A 248 18.29 26.36 9.52
N LYS A 249 17.24 26.28 10.35
CA LYS A 249 17.30 26.59 11.78
C LYS A 249 17.81 25.45 12.65
N TYR A 250 17.71 24.20 12.16
CA TYR A 250 18.01 22.99 12.89
C TYR A 250 19.36 22.42 12.43
N VAL A 251 20.43 22.81 13.09
CA VAL A 251 21.80 22.49 12.68
C VAL A 251 22.63 21.84 13.78
N THR A 252 22.06 21.60 14.97
CA THR A 252 22.75 21.01 16.10
C THR A 252 22.41 19.55 16.30
N SER A 253 23.31 18.80 16.97
CA SER A 253 23.11 17.37 17.28
C SER A 253 21.86 17.05 18.10
N ARG A 254 21.27 18.05 18.77
CA ARG A 254 20.00 17.88 19.50
C ARG A 254 18.78 18.04 18.61
N GLN A 255 18.98 18.48 17.38
CA GLN A 255 17.91 18.81 16.42
C GLN A 255 17.91 17.86 15.22
N ILE A 256 18.95 17.02 15.10
CA ILE A 256 19.05 15.88 14.18
C ILE A 256 18.57 14.63 14.89
#